data_58096aa2e5daa642d737b26a45341906
#
_entry.id   58096aa2e5daa642d737b26a45341906
#
_cell.length_a   1.000
_cell.length_b   1.000
_cell.length_c   1.000
_cell.angle_alpha   90.00
_cell.angle_beta   90.00
_cell.angle_gamma   90.00
#
_symmetry.space_group_name_H-M   'P 1'
#
loop_
_entity.id
_entity.type
_entity.pdbx_description
1 polymer ?
#
loop_
_entity_poly.entity_id
_entity_poly.type
_entity_poly.pdbx_seq_one_letter_code
_entity_poly.pdbx_strand_id
1 'polypeptide(L)'
;MRAFAAVALLLAACTQPQVANVTVTAMRASPPVAHGRVAEVTFHSRALDVDKRYFVYLPAGYGTLPRRFPVVYLLHGLGGDERDWIDQGHLPEAADRIGLAAMVVMPDGDESFYVNSVTPADYANCVKLARHDFAGRRETAASFCVRHADYETYVARDLVDDVDARFRTVATRQARGIAGLSMGGFGALMLAMRHLDRFSAAASHSGLDALLYAGPHPYRKGHVQLATDVSRWGAEVEPIGALVRRIFGPDVASFRAHDPAALATTLSDGQLAIYLDCGTEDNFGLEDEAAYLHDVLASR
;
A
#
# COMPACT_ATOMS: atom_id res chain seq x y z
N MET A 1 -19.86 2.43 -11.58
CA MET A 1 -19.93 3.06 -10.25
C MET A 1 -20.39 2.14 -9.11
N ARG A 2 -20.51 0.82 -9.27
CA ARG A 2 -20.92 -0.12 -8.19
C ARG A 2 -19.79 -1.04 -7.66
N ALA A 3 -18.57 -0.98 -8.18
CA ALA A 3 -17.47 -1.89 -7.81
C ALA A 3 -16.58 -1.41 -6.65
N PHE A 4 -16.61 -0.11 -6.32
CA PHE A 4 -15.70 0.47 -5.31
C PHE A 4 -16.28 0.64 -3.90
N ALA A 5 -17.59 0.38 -3.69
CA ALA A 5 -18.17 0.42 -2.35
C ALA A 5 -17.68 -0.69 -1.40
N ALA A 6 -16.97 -1.70 -1.92
CA ALA A 6 -16.56 -2.87 -1.15
C ALA A 6 -15.28 -2.69 -0.33
N VAL A 7 -14.43 -1.70 -0.65
CA VAL A 7 -13.15 -1.49 0.08
C VAL A 7 -13.36 -0.75 1.40
N ALA A 8 -14.41 0.08 1.50
CA ALA A 8 -14.71 0.84 2.72
C ALA A 8 -15.37 0.02 3.85
N LEU A 9 -15.74 -1.25 3.61
CA LEU A 9 -16.50 -2.07 4.57
C LEU A 9 -15.62 -2.95 5.48
N LEU A 10 -14.32 -2.91 5.36
CA LEU A 10 -13.42 -3.78 6.13
C LEU A 10 -13.20 -3.34 7.59
N LEU A 11 -13.67 -2.17 8.03
CA LEU A 11 -13.33 -1.61 9.33
C LEU A 11 -14.52 -1.22 10.25
N ALA A 12 -15.77 -1.48 9.87
CA ALA A 12 -16.94 -1.10 10.69
C ALA A 12 -17.59 -2.33 11.34
N ALA A 13 -17.00 -2.89 12.38
CA ALA A 13 -17.68 -3.90 13.20
C ALA A 13 -17.30 -3.78 14.69
N CYS A 14 -17.93 -2.87 15.39
CA CYS A 14 -18.14 -3.00 16.85
C CYS A 14 -19.36 -2.20 17.30
N THR A 15 -20.56 -2.76 17.15
CA THR A 15 -21.71 -2.50 18.04
C THR A 15 -22.65 -3.70 17.97
N GLN A 16 -22.84 -4.38 19.08
CA GLN A 16 -23.82 -5.48 19.17
C GLN A 16 -25.22 -4.94 19.43
N PRO A 17 -26.24 -5.32 18.66
CA PRO A 17 -27.63 -5.12 19.03
C PRO A 17 -28.16 -6.30 19.88
N GLN A 18 -29.02 -5.98 20.83
CA GLN A 18 -29.71 -6.95 21.69
C GLN A 18 -30.63 -7.87 20.88
N VAL A 19 -30.61 -9.15 21.21
CA VAL A 19 -31.35 -10.20 20.51
C VAL A 19 -32.77 -10.33 21.09
N ALA A 20 -33.76 -10.10 20.26
CA ALA A 20 -35.13 -10.50 20.50
C ALA A 20 -35.32 -12.00 20.15
N ASN A 21 -36.04 -12.73 20.98
CA ASN A 21 -36.31 -14.17 20.78
C ASN A 21 -37.02 -14.41 19.43
N VAL A 22 -36.33 -15.05 18.50
CA VAL A 22 -36.88 -15.52 17.23
C VAL A 22 -36.91 -17.05 17.25
N THR A 23 -38.09 -17.62 17.02
CA THR A 23 -38.29 -19.07 16.86
C THR A 23 -37.57 -19.53 15.58
N VAL A 24 -36.55 -20.34 15.70
CA VAL A 24 -35.75 -20.88 14.60
C VAL A 24 -36.55 -21.97 13.88
N THR A 25 -37.10 -21.63 12.73
CA THR A 25 -37.57 -22.65 11.76
C THR A 25 -36.33 -23.11 10.95
N ALA A 26 -36.20 -24.41 10.81
CA ALA A 26 -35.04 -25.14 10.27
C ALA A 26 -34.14 -24.33 9.30
N MET A 27 -32.91 -24.07 9.75
CA MET A 27 -31.87 -23.49 8.90
C MET A 27 -31.58 -24.44 7.72
N ARG A 28 -31.90 -23.99 6.51
CA ARG A 28 -31.26 -24.58 5.32
C ARG A 28 -29.75 -24.43 5.49
N ALA A 29 -29.03 -25.55 5.36
CA ALA A 29 -27.58 -25.52 5.35
C ALA A 29 -27.14 -24.47 4.32
N SER A 30 -26.40 -23.45 4.77
CA SER A 30 -25.82 -22.48 3.85
C SER A 30 -24.94 -23.24 2.85
N PRO A 31 -25.01 -22.92 1.55
CA PRO A 31 -24.10 -23.53 0.59
C PRO A 31 -22.65 -23.33 1.07
N PRO A 32 -21.75 -24.28 0.83
CA PRO A 32 -20.35 -24.16 1.24
C PRO A 32 -19.82 -22.84 0.68
N VAL A 33 -19.19 -22.04 1.56
CA VAL A 33 -18.56 -20.79 1.16
C VAL A 33 -17.45 -21.16 0.18
N ALA A 34 -17.56 -20.70 -1.05
CA ALA A 34 -16.50 -20.90 -2.02
C ALA A 34 -15.28 -20.07 -1.60
N HIS A 35 -14.15 -20.74 -1.39
CA HIS A 35 -12.92 -20.10 -0.97
C HIS A 35 -12.10 -19.62 -2.17
N GLY A 36 -11.42 -18.48 -2.01
CA GLY A 36 -10.37 -18.04 -2.88
C GLY A 36 -9.10 -18.89 -2.68
N ARG A 37 -8.07 -18.57 -3.43
CA ARG A 37 -6.77 -19.22 -3.30
C ARG A 37 -5.65 -18.22 -3.45
N VAL A 38 -4.54 -18.45 -2.78
CA VAL A 38 -3.30 -17.70 -2.95
C VAL A 38 -2.39 -18.42 -3.94
N ALA A 39 -1.76 -17.68 -4.84
CA ALA A 39 -0.71 -18.17 -5.71
C ALA A 39 0.54 -17.31 -5.53
N GLU A 40 1.69 -17.96 -5.55
CA GLU A 40 3.00 -17.31 -5.56
C GLU A 40 3.48 -17.15 -7.00
N VAL A 41 4.07 -16.01 -7.33
CA VAL A 41 4.61 -15.69 -8.64
C VAL A 41 5.99 -15.08 -8.48
N THR A 42 6.94 -15.58 -9.27
CA THR A 42 8.24 -14.94 -9.49
C THR A 42 8.28 -14.37 -10.90
N PHE A 43 8.76 -13.15 -11.07
CA PHE A 43 8.95 -12.53 -12.36
C PHE A 43 10.18 -11.61 -12.36
N HIS A 44 10.76 -11.41 -13.53
CA HIS A 44 11.88 -10.49 -13.67
C HIS A 44 11.39 -9.04 -13.79
N SER A 45 11.77 -8.18 -12.83
CA SER A 45 11.55 -6.75 -12.92
C SER A 45 12.67 -6.10 -13.73
N ARG A 46 12.30 -5.40 -14.79
CA ARG A 46 13.26 -4.63 -15.59
C ARG A 46 13.74 -3.38 -14.86
N ALA A 47 12.86 -2.79 -14.05
CA ALA A 47 13.17 -1.60 -13.25
C ALA A 47 14.21 -1.90 -12.16
N LEU A 48 14.17 -3.08 -11.54
CA LEU A 48 15.09 -3.48 -10.49
C LEU A 48 16.26 -4.34 -11.02
N ASP A 49 16.15 -4.87 -12.24
CA ASP A 49 17.05 -5.82 -12.91
C ASP A 49 17.35 -7.07 -12.06
N VAL A 50 16.32 -7.58 -11.40
CA VAL A 50 16.32 -8.82 -10.60
C VAL A 50 14.97 -9.50 -10.65
N ASP A 51 14.94 -10.77 -10.25
CA ASP A 51 13.69 -11.48 -10.03
C ASP A 51 13.08 -11.07 -8.69
N LYS A 52 11.80 -10.72 -8.71
CA LYS A 52 11.01 -10.40 -7.51
C LYS A 52 9.82 -11.33 -7.40
N ARG A 53 9.35 -11.53 -6.17
CA ARG A 53 8.15 -12.31 -5.87
C ARG A 53 6.97 -11.40 -5.55
N TYR A 54 5.79 -11.92 -5.81
CA TYR A 54 4.54 -11.42 -5.23
C TYR A 54 3.58 -12.57 -4.98
N PHE A 55 2.68 -12.40 -4.04
CA PHE A 55 1.52 -13.26 -3.89
C PHE A 55 0.30 -12.62 -4.52
N VAL A 56 -0.60 -13.47 -5.01
CA VAL A 56 -1.90 -13.03 -5.51
C VAL A 56 -3.02 -13.87 -4.90
N TYR A 57 -3.95 -13.19 -4.21
CA TYR A 57 -5.22 -13.80 -3.85
C TYR A 57 -6.13 -13.79 -5.07
N LEU A 58 -6.58 -14.96 -5.47
CA LEU A 58 -7.54 -15.19 -6.54
C LEU A 58 -8.91 -15.47 -5.90
N PRO A 59 -9.93 -14.64 -6.16
CA PRO A 59 -11.21 -14.74 -5.46
C PRO A 59 -11.96 -16.03 -5.78
N ALA A 60 -12.89 -16.38 -4.91
CA ALA A 60 -13.80 -17.49 -5.14
C ALA A 60 -14.43 -17.40 -6.55
N GLY A 61 -14.43 -18.51 -7.26
CA GLY A 61 -14.93 -18.58 -8.65
C GLY A 61 -13.90 -18.15 -9.71
N TYR A 62 -12.70 -17.71 -9.38
CA TYR A 62 -11.68 -17.41 -10.39
C TYR A 62 -11.41 -18.59 -11.32
N GLY A 63 -11.41 -19.84 -10.83
CA GLY A 63 -11.19 -21.03 -11.65
C GLY A 63 -12.40 -21.44 -12.52
N THR A 64 -13.59 -21.02 -12.19
CA THR A 64 -14.85 -21.51 -12.79
C THR A 64 -15.63 -20.47 -13.58
N LEU A 65 -15.50 -19.18 -13.22
CA LEU A 65 -16.22 -18.10 -13.90
C LEU A 65 -15.39 -17.52 -15.05
N PRO A 66 -15.95 -17.40 -16.26
CA PRO A 66 -15.23 -16.88 -17.43
C PRO A 66 -15.21 -15.32 -17.45
N ARG A 67 -15.03 -14.67 -16.29
CA ARG A 67 -14.98 -13.22 -16.18
C ARG A 67 -13.59 -12.71 -15.85
N ARG A 68 -13.36 -11.43 -16.09
CA ARG A 68 -12.20 -10.68 -15.61
C ARG A 68 -12.52 -10.04 -14.26
N PHE A 69 -11.49 -9.77 -13.47
CA PHE A 69 -11.62 -9.26 -12.10
C PHE A 69 -10.88 -7.93 -11.94
N PRO A 70 -11.41 -7.00 -11.15
CA PRO A 70 -10.65 -5.85 -10.70
C PRO A 70 -9.48 -6.30 -9.81
N VAL A 71 -8.47 -5.43 -9.66
CA VAL A 71 -7.24 -5.74 -8.92
C VAL A 71 -6.99 -4.65 -7.87
N VAL A 72 -6.61 -5.08 -6.67
CA VAL A 72 -6.04 -4.22 -5.63
C VAL A 72 -4.59 -4.65 -5.42
N TYR A 73 -3.67 -3.71 -5.52
CA TYR A 73 -2.27 -3.87 -5.11
C TYR A 73 -2.18 -3.49 -3.64
N LEU A 74 -1.69 -4.39 -2.80
CA LEU A 74 -1.69 -4.22 -1.34
C LEU A 74 -0.25 -4.25 -0.83
N LEU A 75 0.25 -3.09 -0.44
CA LEU A 75 1.64 -2.83 -0.10
C LEU A 75 1.90 -3.05 1.39
N HIS A 76 2.99 -3.75 1.73
CA HIS A 76 3.40 -3.98 3.13
C HIS A 76 4.06 -2.75 3.76
N GLY A 77 4.16 -2.75 5.09
CA GLY A 77 4.87 -1.74 5.86
C GLY A 77 6.38 -1.98 5.91
N LEU A 78 7.11 -1.03 6.48
CA LEU A 78 8.56 -1.13 6.66
C LEU A 78 8.93 -2.37 7.50
N GLY A 79 9.92 -3.12 7.04
CA GLY A 79 10.34 -4.38 7.65
C GLY A 79 9.42 -5.57 7.34
N GLY A 80 8.42 -5.36 6.47
CA GLY A 80 7.53 -6.39 5.96
C GLY A 80 8.01 -7.02 4.66
N ASP A 81 7.23 -7.97 4.15
CA ASP A 81 7.43 -8.61 2.85
C ASP A 81 6.09 -8.97 2.19
N GLU A 82 6.15 -9.64 1.05
CA GLU A 82 4.99 -10.04 0.26
C GLU A 82 4.03 -11.00 0.98
N ARG A 83 4.45 -11.57 2.13
CA ARG A 83 3.65 -12.52 2.92
C ARG A 83 2.87 -11.87 4.05
N ASP A 84 3.21 -10.67 4.48
CA ASP A 84 2.65 -10.06 5.68
C ASP A 84 1.12 -10.03 5.70
N TRP A 85 0.51 -9.70 4.57
CA TRP A 85 -0.94 -9.66 4.46
C TRP A 85 -1.59 -11.04 4.54
N ILE A 86 -0.83 -12.11 4.25
CA ILE A 86 -1.28 -13.49 4.40
C ILE A 86 -1.09 -13.94 5.85
N ASP A 87 0.15 -13.85 6.34
CA ASP A 87 0.57 -14.47 7.59
C ASP A 87 0.12 -13.68 8.83
N GLN A 88 0.07 -12.35 8.75
CA GLN A 88 -0.32 -11.45 9.83
C GLN A 88 -1.69 -10.80 9.57
N GLY A 89 -1.96 -10.40 8.32
CA GLY A 89 -3.21 -9.76 7.95
C GLY A 89 -4.39 -10.71 7.72
N HIS A 90 -4.15 -12.03 7.67
CA HIS A 90 -5.18 -13.05 7.39
C HIS A 90 -6.08 -12.69 6.21
N LEU A 91 -5.46 -12.08 5.17
CA LEU A 91 -6.19 -11.58 4.00
C LEU A 91 -7.10 -12.61 3.33
N PRO A 92 -6.66 -13.88 3.10
CA PRO A 92 -7.51 -14.86 2.42
C PRO A 92 -8.83 -15.10 3.16
N GLU A 93 -8.77 -15.27 4.49
CA GLU A 93 -9.94 -15.51 5.33
C GLU A 93 -10.86 -14.28 5.40
N ALA A 94 -10.26 -13.07 5.46
CA ALA A 94 -11.01 -11.83 5.45
C ALA A 94 -11.71 -11.61 4.10
N ALA A 95 -11.01 -11.83 3.00
CA ALA A 95 -11.54 -11.71 1.64
C ALA A 95 -12.67 -12.71 1.38
N ASP A 96 -12.50 -13.97 1.79
CA ASP A 96 -13.53 -15.00 1.66
C ASP A 96 -14.78 -14.66 2.49
N ARG A 97 -14.58 -14.19 3.73
CA ARG A 97 -15.67 -13.80 4.63
C ARG A 97 -16.57 -12.73 4.06
N ILE A 98 -15.99 -11.75 3.37
CA ILE A 98 -16.77 -10.66 2.75
C ILE A 98 -17.17 -10.98 1.30
N GLY A 99 -16.80 -12.14 0.76
CA GLY A 99 -17.04 -12.50 -0.63
C GLY A 99 -16.37 -11.54 -1.61
N LEU A 100 -15.12 -11.16 -1.35
CA LEU A 100 -14.39 -10.19 -2.17
C LEU A 100 -14.32 -10.66 -3.62
N ALA A 101 -14.89 -9.89 -4.52
CA ALA A 101 -14.94 -10.18 -5.96
C ALA A 101 -13.79 -9.50 -6.75
N ALA A 102 -12.63 -9.32 -6.12
CA ALA A 102 -11.42 -8.73 -6.69
C ALA A 102 -10.21 -9.61 -6.43
N MET A 103 -9.20 -9.50 -7.27
CA MET A 103 -7.86 -10.04 -7.00
C MET A 103 -7.11 -9.08 -6.07
N VAL A 104 -6.26 -9.63 -5.20
CA VAL A 104 -5.34 -8.81 -4.38
C VAL A 104 -3.92 -9.27 -4.66
N VAL A 105 -3.07 -8.34 -5.08
CA VAL A 105 -1.65 -8.56 -5.39
C VAL A 105 -0.80 -7.96 -4.28
N MET A 106 0.05 -8.76 -3.69
CA MET A 106 0.91 -8.41 -2.55
C MET A 106 2.37 -8.54 -3.00
N PRO A 107 3.00 -7.45 -3.47
CA PRO A 107 4.40 -7.47 -3.87
C PRO A 107 5.32 -7.31 -2.67
N ASP A 108 6.56 -7.77 -2.84
CA ASP A 108 7.68 -7.38 -2.00
C ASP A 108 8.24 -6.04 -2.50
N GLY A 109 8.23 -5.04 -1.64
CA GLY A 109 8.73 -3.69 -1.89
C GLY A 109 10.03 -3.38 -1.15
N ASP A 110 10.61 -4.33 -0.44
CA ASP A 110 11.76 -4.14 0.45
C ASP A 110 11.55 -2.91 1.37
N GLU A 111 12.60 -2.25 1.84
CA GLU A 111 12.52 -0.98 2.59
C GLU A 111 12.66 0.24 1.67
N SER A 112 12.01 0.22 0.53
CA SER A 112 12.21 1.21 -0.55
C SER A 112 11.32 2.45 -0.44
N PHE A 113 10.34 2.46 0.45
CA PHE A 113 9.24 3.43 0.42
C PHE A 113 8.54 3.50 -0.95
N TYR A 114 8.70 2.46 -1.77
CA TYR A 114 8.12 2.38 -3.11
C TYR A 114 8.50 3.55 -4.04
N VAL A 115 9.69 4.11 -3.83
CA VAL A 115 10.24 5.29 -4.54
C VAL A 115 11.40 4.86 -5.43
N ASN A 116 11.57 5.53 -6.56
CA ASN A 116 12.83 5.48 -7.30
C ASN A 116 13.87 6.28 -6.49
N SER A 117 14.78 5.58 -5.82
CA SER A 117 15.73 6.19 -4.89
C SER A 117 16.72 7.11 -5.62
N VAL A 118 17.00 8.27 -5.02
CA VAL A 118 18.08 9.14 -5.52
C VAL A 118 19.47 8.52 -5.29
N THR A 119 19.60 7.62 -4.29
CA THR A 119 20.84 6.88 -4.07
C THR A 119 20.80 5.60 -4.90
N PRO A 120 21.76 5.41 -5.81
CA PRO A 120 21.84 4.17 -6.59
C PRO A 120 22.00 2.93 -5.72
N ALA A 121 21.48 1.81 -6.19
CA ALA A 121 21.70 0.52 -5.55
C ALA A 121 23.20 0.12 -5.63
N ASP A 122 23.70 -0.46 -4.55
CA ASP A 122 25.02 -1.10 -4.52
C ASP A 122 24.83 -2.61 -4.39
N TYR A 123 24.49 -3.24 -5.50
CA TYR A 123 24.20 -4.68 -5.56
C TYR A 123 25.36 -5.53 -5.04
N ALA A 124 26.61 -5.18 -5.41
CA ALA A 124 27.77 -5.96 -5.04
C ALA A 124 28.00 -5.94 -3.52
N ASN A 125 27.85 -4.78 -2.90
CA ASN A 125 27.96 -4.63 -1.45
C ASN A 125 26.79 -5.27 -0.71
N CYS A 126 25.57 -5.13 -1.23
CA CYS A 126 24.38 -5.77 -0.70
C CYS A 126 24.57 -7.29 -0.62
N VAL A 127 24.94 -7.94 -1.72
CA VAL A 127 25.19 -9.38 -1.79
C VAL A 127 26.36 -9.80 -0.86
N LYS A 128 27.42 -9.00 -0.80
CA LYS A 128 28.57 -9.26 0.07
C LYS A 128 28.22 -9.23 1.56
N LEU A 129 27.38 -8.29 1.95
CA LEU A 129 26.94 -8.16 3.33
C LEU A 129 25.91 -9.25 3.67
N ALA A 130 25.14 -9.71 2.69
CA ALA A 130 24.10 -10.75 2.79
C ALA A 130 23.23 -10.64 4.05
N ARG A 131 23.12 -9.41 4.57
CA ARG A 131 22.33 -9.09 5.74
C ARG A 131 21.22 -8.17 5.32
N HIS A 132 20.03 -8.72 5.42
CA HIS A 132 18.85 -7.93 5.46
C HIS A 132 18.03 -8.39 6.65
N ASP A 133 17.91 -7.54 7.60
CA ASP A 133 17.22 -7.88 8.82
C ASP A 133 16.77 -6.62 9.57
N PHE A 134 15.91 -5.85 8.93
CA PHE A 134 15.33 -4.70 9.60
C PHE A 134 14.38 -5.14 10.72
N ALA A 135 13.72 -6.28 10.54
CA ALA A 135 12.70 -6.82 11.46
C ALA A 135 13.07 -8.17 12.08
N GLY A 136 14.35 -8.57 12.05
CA GLY A 136 14.74 -9.90 12.53
C GLY A 136 14.51 -11.04 11.55
N ARG A 137 14.17 -10.73 10.28
CA ARG A 137 13.91 -11.72 9.24
C ARG A 137 15.20 -12.12 8.53
N ARG A 138 15.35 -13.42 8.32
CA ARG A 138 16.48 -13.96 7.54
C ARG A 138 16.03 -14.13 6.10
N GLU A 139 16.41 -13.20 5.27
CA GLU A 139 16.18 -13.28 3.84
C GLU A 139 17.47 -13.64 3.09
N THR A 140 17.31 -14.16 1.87
CA THR A 140 18.45 -14.38 1.00
C THR A 140 18.81 -13.11 0.23
N ALA A 141 20.07 -12.92 -0.12
CA ALA A 141 20.47 -11.76 -0.93
C ALA A 141 19.67 -11.64 -2.25
N ALA A 142 19.16 -12.75 -2.77
CA ALA A 142 18.37 -12.77 -3.99
C ALA A 142 16.96 -12.17 -3.83
N SER A 143 16.43 -12.08 -2.60
CA SER A 143 15.09 -11.52 -2.37
C SER A 143 15.09 -9.99 -2.24
N PHE A 144 16.19 -9.39 -1.74
CA PHE A 144 16.22 -7.96 -1.43
C PHE A 144 17.35 -7.16 -2.07
N CYS A 145 18.40 -7.79 -2.60
CA CYS A 145 19.45 -7.06 -3.31
C CYS A 145 19.01 -6.78 -4.74
N VAL A 146 18.94 -5.51 -5.10
CA VAL A 146 18.53 -5.05 -6.43
C VAL A 146 19.68 -4.38 -7.16
N ARG A 147 19.67 -4.38 -8.51
CA ARG A 147 20.68 -3.71 -9.33
C ARG A 147 20.35 -2.24 -9.56
N HIS A 148 19.06 -1.93 -9.58
CA HIS A 148 18.52 -0.56 -9.66
C HIS A 148 17.48 -0.38 -8.58
N ALA A 149 17.46 0.79 -7.93
CA ALA A 149 16.52 1.07 -6.83
C ALA A 149 15.28 1.82 -7.35
N ASP A 150 14.67 1.31 -8.43
CA ASP A 150 13.57 1.97 -9.15
C ASP A 150 12.21 1.37 -8.79
N TYR A 151 11.87 1.39 -7.48
CA TYR A 151 10.69 0.70 -6.94
C TYR A 151 9.36 1.34 -7.35
N GLU A 152 9.28 2.64 -7.57
CA GLU A 152 8.11 3.29 -8.17
C GLU A 152 7.81 2.70 -9.55
N THR A 153 8.84 2.58 -10.39
CA THR A 153 8.73 2.00 -11.73
C THR A 153 8.38 0.51 -11.67
N TYR A 154 9.01 -0.22 -10.74
CA TYR A 154 8.71 -1.62 -10.50
C TYR A 154 7.23 -1.86 -10.20
N VAL A 155 6.65 -1.13 -9.21
CA VAL A 155 5.26 -1.36 -8.83
C VAL A 155 4.29 -0.81 -9.88
N ALA A 156 4.50 0.43 -10.35
CA ALA A 156 3.53 1.09 -11.23
C ALA A 156 3.56 0.55 -12.67
N ARG A 157 4.64 -0.08 -13.09
CA ARG A 157 4.82 -0.55 -14.48
C ARG A 157 5.04 -2.07 -14.52
N ASP A 158 6.19 -2.56 -14.07
CA ASP A 158 6.57 -3.96 -14.27
C ASP A 158 5.59 -4.94 -13.64
N LEU A 159 5.22 -4.70 -12.37
CA LEU A 159 4.27 -5.54 -11.64
C LEU A 159 2.87 -5.48 -12.25
N VAL A 160 2.38 -4.27 -12.57
CA VAL A 160 1.05 -4.11 -13.19
C VAL A 160 0.99 -4.82 -14.53
N ASP A 161 2.01 -4.68 -15.36
CA ASP A 161 2.07 -5.28 -16.68
C ASP A 161 2.18 -6.82 -16.59
N ASP A 162 2.98 -7.36 -15.65
CA ASP A 162 3.09 -8.81 -15.41
C ASP A 162 1.77 -9.42 -14.93
N VAL A 163 1.09 -8.77 -13.98
CA VAL A 163 -0.21 -9.21 -13.45
C VAL A 163 -1.27 -9.22 -14.55
N ASP A 164 -1.33 -8.16 -15.35
CA ASP A 164 -2.30 -8.07 -16.45
C ASP A 164 -2.03 -9.13 -17.56
N ALA A 165 -0.76 -9.48 -17.77
CA ALA A 165 -0.38 -10.52 -18.74
C ALA A 165 -0.70 -11.94 -18.25
N ARG A 166 -0.56 -12.20 -16.94
CA ARG A 166 -0.71 -13.56 -16.38
C ARG A 166 -2.13 -13.88 -15.95
N PHE A 167 -2.88 -12.88 -15.50
CA PHE A 167 -4.17 -13.09 -14.85
C PHE A 167 -5.32 -12.45 -15.62
N ARG A 168 -6.53 -12.92 -15.34
CA ARG A 168 -7.75 -12.37 -15.94
C ARG A 168 -8.18 -11.09 -15.22
N THR A 169 -7.38 -10.05 -15.36
CA THR A 169 -7.66 -8.72 -14.84
C THR A 169 -8.59 -7.95 -15.77
N VAL A 170 -9.35 -7.01 -15.22
CA VAL A 170 -9.89 -5.88 -15.98
C VAL A 170 -8.77 -4.86 -16.09
N ALA A 171 -7.97 -4.96 -17.17
CA ALA A 171 -6.72 -4.24 -17.38
C ALA A 171 -6.95 -2.74 -17.71
N THR A 172 -7.72 -2.04 -16.87
CA THR A 172 -7.98 -0.61 -16.98
C THR A 172 -7.78 0.07 -15.62
N ARG A 173 -7.43 1.36 -15.63
CA ARG A 173 -7.27 2.12 -14.40
C ARG A 173 -8.52 2.09 -13.50
N GLN A 174 -9.71 2.11 -14.10
CA GLN A 174 -11.00 2.13 -13.38
C GLN A 174 -11.25 0.87 -12.53
N ALA A 175 -10.57 -0.21 -12.86
CA ALA A 175 -10.66 -1.48 -12.13
C ALA A 175 -9.39 -1.79 -11.33
N ARG A 176 -8.51 -0.80 -11.11
CA ARG A 176 -7.26 -0.97 -10.41
C ARG A 176 -7.16 0.00 -9.24
N GLY A 177 -7.05 -0.55 -8.03
CA GLY A 177 -6.79 0.17 -6.80
C GLY A 177 -5.43 -0.19 -6.22
N ILE A 178 -4.93 0.64 -5.32
CA ILE A 178 -3.72 0.40 -4.56
C ILE A 178 -3.97 0.77 -3.10
N ALA A 179 -3.46 -0.02 -2.18
CA ALA A 179 -3.62 0.20 -0.74
C ALA A 179 -2.36 -0.23 0.01
N GLY A 180 -2.20 0.19 1.24
CA GLY A 180 -1.08 -0.29 2.05
C GLY A 180 -1.08 0.23 3.47
N LEU A 181 -0.16 -0.31 4.27
CA LEU A 181 0.04 0.04 5.66
C LEU A 181 1.35 0.79 5.83
N SER A 182 1.36 1.89 6.62
CA SER A 182 2.57 2.61 7.01
C SER A 182 3.39 3.05 5.79
N MET A 183 4.62 2.56 5.60
CA MET A 183 5.39 2.72 4.36
C MET A 183 4.56 2.39 3.11
N GLY A 184 3.75 1.32 3.16
CA GLY A 184 2.85 0.93 2.07
C GLY A 184 1.68 1.88 1.88
N GLY A 185 1.17 2.50 2.94
CA GLY A 185 0.14 3.54 2.88
C GLY A 185 0.64 4.78 2.15
N PHE A 186 1.82 5.25 2.54
CA PHE A 186 2.56 6.28 1.81
C PHE A 186 2.73 5.91 0.32
N GLY A 187 3.29 4.70 0.07
CA GLY A 187 3.51 4.21 -1.30
C GLY A 187 2.23 4.16 -2.13
N ALA A 188 1.13 3.72 -1.53
CA ALA A 188 -0.17 3.64 -2.22
C ALA A 188 -0.68 5.01 -2.66
N LEU A 189 -0.64 6.02 -1.79
CA LEU A 189 -1.04 7.38 -2.14
C LEU A 189 -0.11 8.00 -3.17
N MET A 190 1.19 7.96 -2.90
CA MET A 190 2.22 8.54 -3.78
C MET A 190 2.14 7.94 -5.18
N LEU A 191 2.13 6.61 -5.28
CA LEU A 191 2.04 5.91 -6.58
C LEU A 191 0.74 6.23 -7.32
N ALA A 192 -0.41 6.23 -6.63
CA ALA A 192 -1.67 6.52 -7.29
C ALA A 192 -1.75 7.95 -7.82
N MET A 193 -1.25 8.92 -7.05
CA MET A 193 -1.24 10.34 -7.44
C MET A 193 -0.26 10.62 -8.58
N ARG A 194 0.88 9.91 -8.64
CA ARG A 194 1.87 10.07 -9.70
C ARG A 194 1.56 9.25 -10.97
N HIS A 195 0.76 8.20 -10.82
CA HIS A 195 0.38 7.28 -11.91
C HIS A 195 -1.13 7.20 -12.09
N LEU A 196 -1.76 8.35 -12.32
CA LEU A 196 -3.20 8.46 -12.56
C LEU A 196 -3.67 7.69 -13.81
N ASP A 197 -2.76 7.36 -14.71
CA ASP A 197 -3.01 6.45 -15.83
C ASP A 197 -3.14 4.99 -15.41
N ARG A 198 -2.65 4.63 -14.22
CA ARG A 198 -2.62 3.25 -13.71
C ARG A 198 -3.69 2.96 -12.66
N PHE A 199 -3.94 3.90 -11.75
CA PHE A 199 -4.79 3.69 -10.58
C PHE A 199 -5.96 4.68 -10.55
N SER A 200 -7.13 4.23 -10.09
CA SER A 200 -8.33 5.05 -9.89
C SER A 200 -8.74 5.16 -8.43
N ALA A 201 -8.14 4.38 -7.55
CA ALA A 201 -8.41 4.41 -6.12
C ALA A 201 -7.12 4.13 -5.34
N ALA A 202 -6.94 4.82 -4.22
CA ALA A 202 -5.87 4.63 -3.28
C ALA A 202 -6.40 4.56 -1.84
N ALA A 203 -5.75 3.74 -0.99
CA ALA A 203 -6.06 3.71 0.44
C ALA A 203 -4.76 3.68 1.25
N SER A 204 -4.67 4.55 2.25
CA SER A 204 -3.60 4.59 3.24
C SER A 204 -4.13 4.17 4.59
N HIS A 205 -3.48 3.19 5.20
CA HIS A 205 -3.69 2.78 6.57
C HIS A 205 -2.46 3.17 7.39
N SER A 206 -2.61 4.13 8.30
CA SER A 206 -1.51 4.69 9.11
C SER A 206 -0.26 4.99 8.25
N GLY A 207 -0.43 5.67 7.12
CA GLY A 207 0.66 6.01 6.19
C GLY A 207 1.35 7.31 6.56
N LEU A 208 2.55 7.52 5.97
CA LEU A 208 3.22 8.81 6.00
C LEU A 208 2.56 9.72 4.94
N ASP A 209 1.43 10.30 5.31
CA ASP A 209 0.53 10.98 4.39
C ASP A 209 0.95 12.42 4.07
N ALA A 210 1.93 12.96 4.81
CA ALA A 210 2.45 14.31 4.62
C ALA A 210 3.92 14.43 5.09
N LEU A 211 4.87 14.02 4.26
CA LEU A 211 6.30 13.96 4.57
C LEU A 211 6.91 15.28 5.07
N LEU A 212 6.35 16.40 4.66
CA LEU A 212 6.83 17.74 5.06
C LEU A 212 6.05 18.33 6.20
N TYR A 213 5.08 17.62 6.80
CA TYR A 213 4.36 18.11 7.98
C TYR A 213 5.32 18.27 9.17
N ALA A 214 5.30 19.44 9.79
CA ALA A 214 6.17 19.77 10.93
C ALA A 214 5.37 20.28 12.16
N GLY A 215 4.10 19.90 12.23
CA GLY A 215 3.21 20.25 13.35
C GLY A 215 2.19 21.32 13.03
N PRO A 216 1.31 21.67 13.97
CA PRO A 216 1.30 21.31 15.40
C PRO A 216 0.88 19.85 15.66
N HIS A 217 1.29 19.34 16.84
CA HIS A 217 0.75 18.11 17.40
C HIS A 217 -0.05 18.45 18.69
N PRO A 218 -1.33 18.02 18.83
CA PRO A 218 -2.18 17.44 17.78
C PRO A 218 -2.48 18.43 16.66
N TYR A 219 -2.84 17.89 15.50
CA TYR A 219 -3.18 18.67 14.30
C TYR A 219 -4.17 19.81 14.60
N ARG A 220 -3.91 20.98 14.01
CA ARG A 220 -4.81 22.14 14.08
C ARG A 220 -4.97 22.79 12.70
N LYS A 221 -6.17 22.71 12.15
CA LYS A 221 -6.50 23.34 10.87
C LYS A 221 -6.12 24.82 10.84
N GLY A 222 -5.44 25.24 9.76
CA GLY A 222 -5.01 26.62 9.56
C GLY A 222 -3.74 27.03 10.35
N HIS A 223 -3.14 26.12 11.11
CA HIS A 223 -1.90 26.36 11.86
C HIS A 223 -0.73 25.45 11.42
N VAL A 224 -0.83 24.89 10.22
CA VAL A 224 0.14 23.93 9.71
C VAL A 224 1.49 24.60 9.45
N GLN A 225 2.55 23.91 9.85
CA GLN A 225 3.92 24.22 9.48
C GLN A 225 4.44 23.09 8.58
N LEU A 226 5.20 23.46 7.55
CA LEU A 226 5.87 22.52 6.66
C LEU A 226 7.38 22.67 6.83
N ALA A 227 8.08 21.55 6.82
CA ALA A 227 9.54 21.54 6.89
C ALA A 227 10.16 22.23 5.66
N THR A 228 11.08 23.13 5.92
CA THR A 228 11.91 23.81 4.90
C THR A 228 13.33 23.27 4.84
N ASP A 229 13.68 22.39 5.78
CA ASP A 229 14.93 21.65 5.86
C ASP A 229 14.63 20.20 6.23
N VAL A 230 15.12 19.26 5.46
CA VAL A 230 14.92 17.81 5.64
C VAL A 230 16.21 17.09 6.06
N SER A 231 17.29 17.83 6.33
CA SER A 231 18.59 17.25 6.70
C SER A 231 18.53 16.38 7.96
N ARG A 232 17.57 16.63 8.83
CA ARG A 232 17.31 15.90 10.07
C ARG A 232 15.94 15.21 10.09
N TRP A 233 15.30 15.06 8.94
CA TRP A 233 13.99 14.42 8.87
C TRP A 233 14.02 13.04 9.56
N GLY A 234 13.10 12.80 10.47
CA GLY A 234 12.98 11.53 11.21
C GLY A 234 14.18 11.21 12.12
N ALA A 235 14.97 12.21 12.56
CA ALA A 235 16.12 11.98 13.44
C ALA A 235 15.74 11.38 14.80
N GLU A 236 14.50 11.56 15.22
CA GLU A 236 13.92 10.97 16.44
C GLU A 236 13.57 9.49 16.30
N VAL A 237 13.50 8.97 15.07
CA VAL A 237 13.14 7.58 14.74
C VAL A 237 14.26 6.88 13.95
N GLU A 238 15.51 7.12 14.33
CA GLU A 238 16.65 6.39 13.72
C GLU A 238 16.56 4.87 14.01
N PRO A 239 16.92 4.00 13.05
CA PRO A 239 17.57 4.29 11.75
C PRO A 239 16.60 4.59 10.59
N ILE A 240 15.28 4.65 10.81
CA ILE A 240 14.29 4.90 9.75
C ILE A 240 14.54 6.25 9.09
N GLY A 241 14.79 7.31 9.88
CA GLY A 241 15.09 8.63 9.35
C GLY A 241 16.29 8.64 8.41
N ALA A 242 17.38 7.92 8.77
CA ALA A 242 18.54 7.80 7.90
C ALA A 242 18.22 7.07 6.59
N LEU A 243 17.38 6.03 6.64
CA LEU A 243 16.91 5.31 5.46
C LEU A 243 16.13 6.25 4.52
N VAL A 244 15.17 6.98 5.06
CA VAL A 244 14.34 7.90 4.28
C VAL A 244 15.19 9.00 3.65
N ARG A 245 16.07 9.65 4.41
CA ARG A 245 16.99 10.67 3.87
C ARG A 245 17.90 10.11 2.76
N ARG A 246 18.33 8.85 2.86
CA ARG A 246 19.10 8.19 1.81
C ARG A 246 18.27 7.97 0.54
N ILE A 247 17.01 7.57 0.68
CA ILE A 247 16.10 7.31 -0.45
C ILE A 247 15.72 8.59 -1.16
N PHE A 248 15.32 9.62 -0.42
CA PHE A 248 14.82 10.88 -0.98
C PHE A 248 15.93 11.91 -1.23
N GLY A 249 17.10 11.74 -0.61
CA GLY A 249 18.20 12.71 -0.70
C GLY A 249 18.03 13.91 0.26
N PRO A 250 18.92 14.92 0.14
CA PRO A 250 18.97 16.04 1.07
C PRO A 250 18.00 17.19 0.74
N ASP A 251 17.32 17.13 -0.42
CA ASP A 251 16.58 18.27 -0.94
C ASP A 251 15.09 18.22 -0.56
N VAL A 252 14.57 19.31 -0.02
CA VAL A 252 13.12 19.49 0.24
C VAL A 252 12.30 19.30 -1.04
N ALA A 253 12.84 19.65 -2.20
CA ALA A 253 12.16 19.47 -3.48
C ALA A 253 11.91 17.98 -3.80
N SER A 254 12.87 17.10 -3.49
CA SER A 254 12.70 15.66 -3.65
C SER A 254 11.62 15.11 -2.72
N PHE A 255 11.64 15.50 -1.44
CA PHE A 255 10.55 15.14 -0.51
C PHE A 255 9.19 15.61 -1.03
N ARG A 256 9.08 16.88 -1.42
CA ARG A 256 7.84 17.48 -1.96
C ARG A 256 7.31 16.75 -3.19
N ALA A 257 8.20 16.28 -4.06
CA ALA A 257 7.82 15.57 -5.29
C ALA A 257 7.18 14.21 -5.03
N HIS A 258 7.34 13.68 -3.81
CA HIS A 258 6.79 12.39 -3.39
C HIS A 258 5.79 12.52 -2.22
N ASP A 259 5.65 13.71 -1.63
CA ASP A 259 4.77 13.99 -0.49
C ASP A 259 3.29 13.90 -0.91
N PRO A 260 2.49 12.96 -0.37
CA PRO A 260 1.09 12.81 -0.73
C PRO A 260 0.29 14.10 -0.53
N ALA A 261 0.54 14.85 0.56
CA ALA A 261 -0.17 16.12 0.80
C ALA A 261 0.18 17.17 -0.25
N ALA A 262 1.43 17.22 -0.72
CA ALA A 262 1.84 18.12 -1.79
C ALA A 262 1.25 17.67 -3.16
N LEU A 263 1.30 16.38 -3.47
CA LEU A 263 0.74 15.82 -4.70
C LEU A 263 -0.79 16.00 -4.76
N ALA A 264 -1.49 15.87 -3.64
CA ALA A 264 -2.93 16.09 -3.56
C ALA A 264 -3.34 17.48 -4.05
N THR A 265 -2.46 18.49 -3.91
CA THR A 265 -2.75 19.84 -4.41
C THR A 265 -2.87 19.95 -5.92
N THR A 266 -2.46 18.94 -6.67
CA THR A 266 -2.50 18.90 -8.14
C THR A 266 -3.68 18.09 -8.69
N LEU A 267 -4.41 17.36 -7.84
CA LEU A 267 -5.53 16.53 -8.25
C LEU A 267 -6.74 17.39 -8.64
N SER A 268 -7.51 16.91 -9.58
CA SER A 268 -8.83 17.43 -9.91
C SER A 268 -9.93 16.60 -9.24
N ASP A 269 -11.09 17.20 -9.01
CA ASP A 269 -12.26 16.53 -8.46
C ASP A 269 -12.59 15.25 -9.21
N GLY A 270 -12.81 14.15 -8.45
CA GLY A 270 -13.16 12.85 -9.00
C GLY A 270 -12.04 12.14 -9.76
N GLN A 271 -10.81 12.70 -9.80
CA GLN A 271 -9.70 12.11 -10.53
C GLN A 271 -9.15 10.85 -9.85
N LEU A 272 -9.18 10.80 -8.52
CA LEU A 272 -8.73 9.66 -7.70
C LEU A 272 -9.67 9.49 -6.51
N ALA A 273 -10.14 8.26 -6.26
CA ALA A 273 -10.84 7.94 -5.02
C ALA A 273 -9.80 7.68 -3.92
N ILE A 274 -9.92 8.34 -2.77
CA ILE A 274 -8.94 8.22 -1.69
C ILE A 274 -9.66 7.82 -0.40
N TYR A 275 -9.09 6.84 0.30
CA TYR A 275 -9.46 6.46 1.65
C TYR A 275 -8.25 6.60 2.57
N LEU A 276 -8.47 7.20 3.75
CA LEU A 276 -7.44 7.38 4.77
C LEU A 276 -7.98 6.87 6.10
N ASP A 277 -7.17 6.16 6.84
CA ASP A 277 -7.40 5.90 8.26
C ASP A 277 -6.07 5.86 9.04
N CYS A 278 -6.15 6.21 10.31
CA CYS A 278 -5.06 6.15 11.26
C CYS A 278 -5.62 6.01 12.68
N GLY A 279 -4.86 5.37 13.56
CA GLY A 279 -5.18 5.38 14.99
C GLY A 279 -5.09 6.80 15.55
N THR A 280 -5.95 7.12 16.54
CA THR A 280 -5.98 8.48 17.15
C THR A 280 -4.84 8.74 18.13
N GLU A 281 -4.04 7.73 18.44
CA GLU A 281 -2.88 7.77 19.33
C GLU A 281 -1.75 6.97 18.65
N ASP A 282 -1.36 7.38 17.45
CA ASP A 282 -0.29 6.72 16.70
C ASP A 282 1.07 7.05 17.31
N ASN A 283 1.94 6.03 17.42
CA ASN A 283 3.25 6.21 18.07
C ASN A 283 4.22 7.11 17.28
N PHE A 284 3.93 7.37 16.01
CA PHE A 284 4.74 8.22 15.12
C PHE A 284 4.03 9.56 14.80
N GLY A 285 2.82 9.78 15.33
CA GLY A 285 2.03 10.99 15.06
C GLY A 285 1.45 11.03 13.63
N LEU A 286 1.27 9.89 13.00
CA LEU A 286 0.77 9.79 11.62
C LEU A 286 -0.69 10.25 11.49
N GLU A 287 -1.44 10.28 12.59
CA GLU A 287 -2.79 10.85 12.63
C GLU A 287 -2.83 12.34 12.26
N ASP A 288 -1.79 13.09 12.60
CA ASP A 288 -1.69 14.51 12.25
C ASP A 288 -1.47 14.68 10.74
N GLU A 289 -0.64 13.85 10.16
CA GLU A 289 -0.38 13.84 8.72
C GLU A 289 -1.65 13.45 7.93
N ALA A 290 -2.36 12.42 8.39
CA ALA A 290 -3.62 12.00 7.79
C ALA A 290 -4.69 13.09 7.89
N ALA A 291 -4.81 13.77 9.04
CA ALA A 291 -5.73 14.90 9.25
C ALA A 291 -5.36 16.09 8.34
N TYR A 292 -4.08 16.40 8.19
CA TYR A 292 -3.62 17.45 7.28
C TYR A 292 -3.94 17.11 5.83
N LEU A 293 -3.61 15.89 5.37
CA LEU A 293 -3.93 15.47 4.00
C LEU A 293 -5.45 15.50 3.75
N HIS A 294 -6.26 15.05 4.72
CA HIS A 294 -7.71 15.15 4.63
C HIS A 294 -8.17 16.60 4.38
N ASP A 295 -7.64 17.56 5.14
CA ASP A 295 -8.01 18.96 4.95
C ASP A 295 -7.53 19.55 3.63
N VAL A 296 -6.37 19.13 3.12
CA VAL A 296 -5.90 19.49 1.78
C VAL A 296 -6.90 19.00 0.72
N LEU A 297 -7.32 17.73 0.81
CA LEU A 297 -8.28 17.14 -0.12
C LEU A 297 -9.68 17.78 -0.02
N ALA A 298 -10.16 18.04 1.20
CA ALA A 298 -11.47 18.62 1.44
C ALA A 298 -11.56 20.11 1.03
N SER A 299 -10.46 20.79 0.83
CA SER A 299 -10.39 22.18 0.40
C SER A 299 -10.48 22.36 -1.13
N ARG A 300 -10.58 21.26 -1.86
CA ARG A 300 -10.58 21.23 -3.32
C ARG A 300 -11.94 20.83 -3.84
#